data_3606f123a137dcc75ae96c20434febf0
#
_entry.id   3606f123a137dcc75ae96c20434febf0
#
_cell.length_a   1.000
_cell.length_b   1.000
_cell.length_c   1.000
_cell.angle_alpha   90.00
_cell.angle_beta   90.00
_cell.angle_gamma   90.00
#
_symmetry.space_group_name_H-M   'P 1'
#
loop_
_entity.id
_entity.type
_entity.pdbx_description
1 polymer ?
#
loop_
_entity_poly.entity_id
_entity_poly.type
_entity_poly.pdbx_seq_one_letter_code
_entity_poly.pdbx_strand_id
1 'polypeptide(L)'
;MINYESELAATIRNCDFQKLQDEMAKATKLACITVDYTGAPVTAHSCCTDFCALVRNHPEYKHLCEKCDSRGGLEAARNKKPYTYVCHMGVVDVAIPIIYQNLYVGAVMCGQILLPEADKAHIEKIFSEKSAVDFAENAKAYYDKLTLMSKADLDANISLINYLCNYRLSNVLSQSGNGALPENQTFRRINKNASIIQPAINYINDNYTSPVKLQTLASMCDVSASYFSKLFKKVTGENLIEHLNRLRTERGKNELLTTNKSVQTIAKEIGFDDSGYFIKVFKGEVGCTPSAFRDLNSF
;
A
#
# COMPACT_ATOMS: atom_id res chain seq x y z
N MET A 1 19.22 22.43 -4.80
CA MET A 1 18.27 21.31 -4.68
C MET A 1 18.98 20.17 -3.96
N ILE A 2 18.67 19.93 -2.69
CA ILE A 2 19.25 18.85 -1.91
C ILE A 2 18.50 17.59 -2.35
N ASN A 3 19.23 16.69 -3.01
CA ASN A 3 18.71 15.40 -3.47
C ASN A 3 18.50 14.53 -2.22
N TYR A 4 17.29 14.46 -1.72
CA TYR A 4 16.92 13.57 -0.59
C TYR A 4 16.77 12.15 -1.14
N GLU A 5 17.90 11.53 -1.36
CA GLU A 5 17.92 10.11 -1.63
C GLU A 5 17.47 9.36 -0.38
N SER A 6 16.46 8.50 -0.51
CA SER A 6 16.00 7.70 0.63
C SER A 6 17.13 6.75 1.04
N GLU A 7 17.32 6.54 2.32
CA GLU A 7 18.39 5.70 2.87
C GLU A 7 18.19 4.23 2.54
N LEU A 8 16.93 3.82 2.29
CA LEU A 8 16.62 2.54 1.67
C LEU A 8 17.31 2.44 0.30
N ALA A 9 17.31 3.52 -0.49
CA ALA A 9 17.98 3.58 -1.78
C ALA A 9 19.50 3.39 -1.65
N ALA A 10 20.13 4.02 -0.66
CA ALA A 10 21.56 3.86 -0.40
C ALA A 10 21.89 2.43 0.06
N THR A 11 21.09 1.86 0.96
CA THR A 11 21.27 0.49 1.44
C THR A 11 21.07 -0.54 0.32
N ILE A 12 20.06 -0.36 -0.48
CA ILE A 12 19.72 -1.25 -1.61
C ILE A 12 20.82 -1.23 -2.68
N ARG A 13 21.38 -0.05 -3.01
CA ARG A 13 22.51 0.06 -3.96
C ARG A 13 23.75 -0.66 -3.47
N ASN A 14 24.04 -0.57 -2.19
CA ASN A 14 25.25 -1.17 -1.60
C ASN A 14 25.20 -2.69 -1.47
N CYS A 15 24.06 -3.34 -1.73
CA CYS A 15 23.88 -4.79 -1.49
C CYS A 15 23.53 -5.61 -2.72
N ASP A 16 23.72 -5.09 -3.93
CA ASP A 16 23.32 -5.77 -5.18
C ASP A 16 21.84 -6.22 -5.21
N PHE A 17 20.98 -5.53 -4.48
CA PHE A 17 19.57 -5.91 -4.37
C PHE A 17 18.85 -5.86 -5.72
N GLN A 18 19.24 -4.93 -6.60
CA GLN A 18 18.73 -4.88 -7.97
C GLN A 18 18.94 -6.20 -8.70
N LYS A 19 20.13 -6.79 -8.59
CA LYS A 19 20.45 -8.09 -9.23
C LYS A 19 19.57 -9.21 -8.68
N LEU A 20 19.38 -9.26 -7.36
CA LEU A 20 18.47 -10.24 -6.75
C LEU A 20 17.04 -10.04 -7.24
N GLN A 21 16.56 -8.78 -7.29
CA GLN A 21 15.25 -8.44 -7.81
C GLN A 21 15.06 -8.86 -9.28
N ASP A 22 16.09 -8.67 -10.11
CA ASP A 22 16.08 -9.07 -11.51
C ASP A 22 15.93 -10.60 -11.66
N GLU A 23 16.67 -11.38 -10.86
CA GLU A 23 16.60 -12.83 -10.88
C GLU A 23 15.27 -13.37 -10.32
N MET A 24 14.74 -12.75 -9.27
CA MET A 24 13.41 -13.10 -8.75
C MET A 24 12.32 -12.83 -9.81
N ALA A 25 12.37 -11.68 -10.46
CA ALA A 25 11.40 -11.32 -11.49
C ALA A 25 11.42 -12.30 -12.68
N LYS A 26 12.60 -12.68 -13.16
CA LYS A 26 12.76 -13.68 -14.23
C LYS A 26 12.22 -15.05 -13.82
N ALA A 27 12.57 -15.51 -12.62
CA ALA A 27 12.21 -16.85 -12.13
C ALA A 27 10.70 -16.99 -11.90
N THR A 28 10.05 -15.94 -11.38
CA THR A 28 8.63 -15.95 -11.01
C THR A 28 7.70 -15.45 -12.13
N LYS A 29 8.26 -14.85 -13.18
CA LYS A 29 7.51 -14.17 -14.26
C LYS A 29 6.63 -13.02 -13.74
N LEU A 30 7.00 -12.45 -12.59
CA LEU A 30 6.37 -11.27 -12.02
C LEU A 30 7.26 -10.06 -12.29
N ALA A 31 6.66 -8.96 -12.71
CA ALA A 31 7.40 -7.69 -12.69
C ALA A 31 7.67 -7.28 -11.24
N CYS A 32 8.87 -6.78 -10.96
CA CYS A 32 9.25 -6.36 -9.62
C CYS A 32 9.85 -4.96 -9.62
N ILE A 33 9.54 -4.19 -8.58
CA ILE A 33 10.18 -2.92 -8.27
C ILE A 33 10.22 -2.72 -6.76
N THR A 34 11.29 -2.13 -6.25
CA THR A 34 11.33 -1.70 -4.86
C THR A 34 11.03 -0.21 -4.77
N VAL A 35 10.13 0.13 -3.87
CA VAL A 35 9.70 1.51 -3.61
C VAL A 35 9.97 1.87 -2.15
N ASP A 36 10.15 3.16 -1.87
CA ASP A 36 10.20 3.66 -0.51
C ASP A 36 8.79 3.77 0.10
N TYR A 37 8.71 4.24 1.33
CA TYR A 37 7.45 4.40 2.07
C TYR A 37 6.47 5.39 1.41
N THR A 38 6.92 6.22 0.47
CA THR A 38 6.07 7.16 -0.29
C THR A 38 5.54 6.55 -1.60
N GLY A 39 6.02 5.36 -1.97
CA GLY A 39 5.75 4.71 -3.25
C GLY A 39 6.71 5.14 -4.37
N ALA A 40 7.72 5.96 -4.04
CA ALA A 40 8.71 6.38 -5.03
C ALA A 40 9.71 5.25 -5.32
N PRO A 41 10.07 5.03 -6.61
CA PRO A 41 11.00 3.98 -7.00
C PRO A 41 12.39 4.14 -6.38
N VAL A 42 12.91 3.06 -5.80
CA VAL A 42 14.27 2.93 -5.25
C VAL A 42 15.17 2.10 -6.17
N THR A 43 14.57 1.12 -6.85
CA THR A 43 15.24 0.29 -7.87
C THR A 43 14.68 0.59 -9.25
N ALA A 44 15.39 0.16 -10.29
CA ALA A 44 14.81 0.07 -11.62
C ALA A 44 13.78 -1.09 -11.67
N HIS A 45 12.79 -1.00 -12.55
CA HIS A 45 11.86 -2.09 -12.76
C HIS A 45 12.56 -3.32 -13.36
N SER A 46 12.26 -4.47 -12.80
CA SER A 46 12.64 -5.78 -13.33
C SER A 46 11.45 -6.40 -14.03
N CYS A 47 11.61 -6.81 -15.29
CA CYS A 47 10.55 -7.43 -16.11
C CYS A 47 9.25 -6.61 -16.19
N CYS A 48 9.35 -5.26 -16.22
CA CYS A 48 8.19 -4.39 -16.37
C CYS A 48 7.42 -4.75 -17.66
N THR A 49 6.11 -4.91 -17.54
CA THR A 49 5.26 -5.15 -18.71
C THR A 49 5.11 -3.90 -19.55
N ASP A 50 4.95 -4.06 -20.88
CA ASP A 50 4.77 -2.93 -21.80
C ASP A 50 3.54 -2.09 -21.41
N PHE A 51 2.48 -2.74 -20.94
CA PHE A 51 1.27 -2.06 -20.47
C PHE A 51 1.60 -1.15 -19.28
N CYS A 52 2.24 -1.67 -18.23
CA CYS A 52 2.56 -0.86 -17.06
C CYS A 52 3.63 0.19 -17.35
N ALA A 53 4.57 -0.08 -18.25
CA ALA A 53 5.52 0.93 -18.72
C ALA A 53 4.81 2.11 -19.41
N LEU A 54 3.81 1.82 -20.25
CA LEU A 54 3.00 2.84 -20.89
C LEU A 54 2.23 3.69 -19.86
N VAL A 55 1.57 3.04 -18.88
CA VAL A 55 0.81 3.72 -17.81
C VAL A 55 1.73 4.59 -16.94
N ARG A 56 2.86 4.05 -16.52
CA ARG A 56 3.82 4.76 -15.64
C ARG A 56 4.52 5.94 -16.31
N ASN A 57 4.61 5.94 -17.64
CA ASN A 57 5.16 7.06 -18.40
C ASN A 57 4.11 8.11 -18.79
N HIS A 58 2.82 7.84 -18.56
CA HIS A 58 1.75 8.77 -18.90
C HIS A 58 1.62 9.86 -17.80
N PRO A 59 1.62 11.16 -18.17
CA PRO A 59 1.59 12.26 -17.21
C PRO A 59 0.41 12.21 -16.22
N GLU A 60 -0.75 11.76 -16.71
CA GLU A 60 -1.99 11.70 -15.93
C GLU A 60 -2.04 10.50 -14.97
N TYR A 61 -1.39 9.36 -15.32
CA TYR A 61 -1.54 8.11 -14.57
C TYR A 61 -0.34 7.75 -13.70
N LYS A 62 0.85 8.27 -13.99
CA LYS A 62 2.06 8.01 -13.22
C LYS A 62 1.86 8.17 -11.71
N HIS A 63 1.27 9.28 -11.29
CA HIS A 63 1.05 9.58 -9.86
C HIS A 63 0.04 8.61 -9.20
N LEU A 64 -0.88 7.99 -9.98
CA LEU A 64 -1.81 6.99 -9.48
C LEU A 64 -1.10 5.66 -9.24
N CYS A 65 -0.12 5.29 -10.07
CA CYS A 65 0.73 4.13 -9.82
C CYS A 65 1.48 4.29 -8.49
N GLU A 66 2.17 5.43 -8.29
CA GLU A 66 2.91 5.72 -7.05
C GLU A 66 1.98 5.69 -5.81
N LYS A 67 0.76 6.18 -5.94
CA LYS A 67 -0.26 6.09 -4.88
C LYS A 67 -0.70 4.65 -4.61
N CYS A 68 -0.89 3.83 -5.65
CA CYS A 68 -1.19 2.40 -5.48
C CYS A 68 -0.06 1.70 -4.73
N ASP A 69 1.19 1.93 -5.14
CA ASP A 69 2.38 1.32 -4.56
C ASP A 69 2.54 1.74 -3.09
N SER A 70 2.39 3.03 -2.79
CA SER A 70 2.43 3.53 -1.41
C SER A 70 1.35 2.90 -0.53
N ARG A 71 0.11 2.86 -1.01
CA ARG A 71 -1.02 2.33 -0.25
C ARG A 71 -0.92 0.81 -0.05
N GLY A 72 -0.57 0.07 -1.10
CA GLY A 72 -0.32 -1.37 -1.01
C GLY A 72 0.78 -1.71 -0.01
N GLY A 73 1.88 -0.95 -0.05
CA GLY A 73 2.99 -1.10 0.88
C GLY A 73 2.60 -0.81 2.34
N LEU A 74 1.80 0.22 2.59
CA LEU A 74 1.29 0.55 3.93
C LEU A 74 0.37 -0.55 4.48
N GLU A 75 -0.55 -1.08 3.68
CA GLU A 75 -1.42 -2.19 4.12
C GLU A 75 -0.62 -3.47 4.38
N ALA A 76 0.38 -3.77 3.56
CA ALA A 76 1.30 -4.88 3.79
C ALA A 76 2.07 -4.71 5.11
N ALA A 77 2.59 -3.50 5.36
CA ALA A 77 3.32 -3.18 6.59
C ALA A 77 2.45 -3.28 7.84
N ARG A 78 1.21 -2.81 7.75
CA ARG A 78 0.22 -2.89 8.83
C ARG A 78 -0.07 -4.33 9.25
N ASN A 79 -0.24 -5.21 8.26
CA ASN A 79 -0.53 -6.61 8.50
C ASN A 79 0.75 -7.45 8.72
N LYS A 80 1.94 -6.87 8.53
CA LYS A 80 3.24 -7.54 8.54
C LYS A 80 3.28 -8.77 7.62
N LYS A 81 2.57 -8.70 6.49
CA LYS A 81 2.40 -9.77 5.51
C LYS A 81 2.35 -9.18 4.11
N PRO A 82 2.71 -9.95 3.06
CA PRO A 82 2.41 -9.56 1.69
C PRO A 82 0.92 -9.22 1.54
N TYR A 83 0.63 -8.15 0.79
CA TYR A 83 -0.72 -7.67 0.56
C TYR A 83 -1.00 -7.61 -0.93
N THR A 84 -1.98 -8.42 -1.38
CA THR A 84 -2.41 -8.49 -2.77
C THR A 84 -3.55 -7.50 -3.00
N TYR A 85 -3.48 -6.73 -4.08
CA TYR A 85 -4.50 -5.74 -4.43
C TYR A 85 -4.67 -5.61 -5.95
N VAL A 86 -5.77 -5.03 -6.36
CA VAL A 86 -6.01 -4.61 -7.74
C VAL A 86 -5.71 -3.10 -7.83
N CYS A 87 -4.80 -2.72 -8.74
CA CYS A 87 -4.43 -1.32 -8.95
C CYS A 87 -5.51 -0.55 -9.73
N HIS A 88 -5.34 0.76 -9.88
CA HIS A 88 -6.27 1.65 -10.59
C HIS A 88 -6.51 1.31 -12.06
N MET A 89 -5.67 0.48 -12.67
CA MET A 89 -5.81 -0.01 -14.05
C MET A 89 -6.34 -1.45 -14.13
N GLY A 90 -6.81 -2.03 -13.03
CA GLY A 90 -7.36 -3.39 -13.00
C GLY A 90 -6.32 -4.51 -13.01
N VAL A 91 -5.04 -4.18 -12.87
CA VAL A 91 -3.93 -5.13 -12.81
C VAL A 91 -3.68 -5.55 -11.36
N VAL A 92 -3.31 -6.82 -11.16
CA VAL A 92 -3.00 -7.36 -9.83
C VAL A 92 -1.54 -7.12 -9.50
N ASP A 93 -1.31 -6.53 -8.34
CA ASP A 93 -0.01 -6.30 -7.72
C ASP A 93 0.00 -6.83 -6.28
N VAL A 94 1.19 -7.11 -5.77
CA VAL A 94 1.42 -7.53 -4.39
C VAL A 94 2.53 -6.68 -3.80
N ALA A 95 2.26 -6.09 -2.64
CA ALA A 95 3.25 -5.38 -1.85
C ALA A 95 3.85 -6.31 -0.79
N ILE A 96 5.16 -6.44 -0.76
CA ILE A 96 5.92 -7.15 0.27
C ILE A 96 6.61 -6.11 1.14
N PRO A 97 6.22 -5.93 2.41
CA PRO A 97 6.71 -4.83 3.21
C PRO A 97 8.16 -5.02 3.62
N ILE A 98 8.95 -3.97 3.55
CA ILE A 98 10.29 -3.92 4.11
C ILE A 98 10.19 -3.22 5.47
N ILE A 99 10.38 -4.00 6.53
CA ILE A 99 10.30 -3.51 7.92
C ILE A 99 11.69 -3.63 8.54
N TYR A 100 12.21 -2.49 9.02
CA TYR A 100 13.47 -2.43 9.72
C TYR A 100 13.29 -1.76 11.08
N GLN A 101 13.76 -2.40 12.15
CA GLN A 101 13.59 -1.93 13.54
C GLN A 101 12.13 -1.54 13.88
N ASN A 102 11.17 -2.37 13.47
CA ASN A 102 9.72 -2.13 13.59
C ASN A 102 9.17 -0.94 12.78
N LEU A 103 9.92 -0.40 11.84
CA LEU A 103 9.51 0.70 11.00
C LEU A 103 9.32 0.25 9.56
N TYR A 104 8.24 0.69 8.95
CA TYR A 104 8.02 0.52 7.52
C TYR A 104 8.93 1.51 6.76
N VAL A 105 9.85 0.98 5.97
CA VAL A 105 10.82 1.78 5.20
C VAL A 105 10.54 1.76 3.70
N GLY A 106 9.76 0.81 3.24
CA GLY A 106 9.38 0.65 1.84
C GLY A 106 8.81 -0.73 1.56
N ALA A 107 8.60 -1.06 0.30
CA ALA A 107 8.09 -2.35 -0.13
C ALA A 107 8.73 -2.83 -1.43
N VAL A 108 8.79 -4.15 -1.59
CA VAL A 108 8.99 -4.78 -2.90
C VAL A 108 7.61 -5.00 -3.51
N MET A 109 7.34 -4.33 -4.62
CA MET A 109 6.11 -4.50 -5.39
C MET A 109 6.34 -5.59 -6.43
N CYS A 110 5.46 -6.58 -6.47
CA CYS A 110 5.55 -7.70 -7.40
C CYS A 110 4.20 -7.95 -8.04
N GLY A 111 4.15 -8.12 -9.37
CA GLY A 111 2.85 -8.34 -10.00
C GLY A 111 2.84 -8.04 -11.48
N GLN A 112 1.99 -7.10 -11.85
CA GLN A 112 1.65 -6.72 -13.22
C GLN A 112 1.06 -7.91 -13.99
N ILE A 113 0.14 -8.62 -13.33
CA ILE A 113 -0.52 -9.82 -13.86
C ILE A 113 -2.04 -9.68 -13.83
N LEU A 114 -2.71 -10.61 -14.49
CA LEU A 114 -4.14 -10.83 -14.37
C LEU A 114 -4.39 -12.13 -13.60
N LEU A 115 -5.50 -12.16 -12.87
CA LEU A 115 -6.04 -13.38 -12.25
C LEU A 115 -7.39 -13.72 -12.91
N PRO A 116 -7.83 -14.99 -12.86
CA PRO A 116 -9.20 -15.35 -13.19
C PRO A 116 -10.20 -14.48 -12.41
N GLU A 117 -11.31 -14.10 -13.01
CA GLU A 117 -12.28 -13.18 -12.40
C GLU A 117 -12.81 -13.71 -11.05
N ALA A 118 -12.99 -15.03 -10.91
CA ALA A 118 -13.41 -15.65 -9.65
C ALA A 118 -12.40 -15.39 -8.50
N ASP A 119 -11.10 -15.44 -8.81
CA ASP A 119 -10.03 -15.17 -7.83
C ASP A 119 -9.89 -13.67 -7.55
N LYS A 120 -10.07 -12.85 -8.60
CA LYS A 120 -9.96 -11.39 -8.52
C LYS A 120 -11.10 -10.74 -7.73
N ALA A 121 -12.30 -11.33 -7.75
CA ALA A 121 -13.49 -10.83 -7.05
C ALA A 121 -13.28 -10.65 -5.54
N HIS A 122 -12.35 -11.42 -4.94
CA HIS A 122 -12.04 -11.37 -3.52
C HIS A 122 -10.85 -10.48 -3.16
N ILE A 123 -10.25 -9.82 -4.15
CA ILE A 123 -9.08 -8.95 -3.96
C ILE A 123 -9.55 -7.50 -3.89
N GLU A 124 -9.02 -6.78 -2.90
CA GLU A 124 -9.35 -5.38 -2.71
C GLU A 124 -8.83 -4.52 -3.88
N LYS A 125 -9.68 -3.61 -4.36
CA LYS A 125 -9.31 -2.56 -5.30
C LYS A 125 -8.87 -1.34 -4.52
N ILE A 126 -7.62 -0.95 -4.64
CA ILE A 126 -7.07 0.20 -3.90
C ILE A 126 -7.71 1.53 -4.34
N PHE A 127 -8.03 1.66 -5.64
CA PHE A 127 -8.74 2.81 -6.20
C PHE A 127 -9.80 2.32 -7.19
N SER A 128 -10.85 3.13 -7.39
CA SER A 128 -11.81 2.88 -8.47
C SER A 128 -11.07 2.81 -9.81
N GLU A 129 -11.33 1.76 -10.58
CA GLU A 129 -10.74 1.60 -11.91
C GLU A 129 -11.05 2.83 -12.76
N LYS A 130 -10.02 3.51 -13.23
CA LYS A 130 -10.12 4.24 -14.47
C LYS A 130 -9.98 3.17 -15.54
N SER A 131 -11.05 2.95 -16.27
CA SER A 131 -11.12 1.92 -17.31
C SER A 131 -9.90 2.01 -18.21
N ALA A 132 -9.20 0.90 -18.41
CA ALA A 132 -8.18 0.79 -19.45
C ALA A 132 -8.75 1.09 -20.85
N VAL A 133 -10.07 1.12 -20.99
CA VAL A 133 -10.82 1.47 -22.21
C VAL A 133 -10.69 2.95 -22.56
N ASP A 134 -10.52 3.84 -21.57
CA ASP A 134 -10.27 5.28 -21.81
C ASP A 134 -8.81 5.56 -22.20
N PHE A 135 -7.97 4.57 -22.14
CA PHE A 135 -6.58 4.62 -22.56
C PHE A 135 -6.50 4.16 -24.01
N ALA A 136 -5.94 4.98 -24.91
CA ALA A 136 -5.85 4.80 -26.36
C ALA A 136 -5.92 3.34 -26.85
N GLU A 137 -6.49 3.08 -28.02
CA GLU A 137 -6.68 1.74 -28.63
C GLU A 137 -5.45 0.83 -28.54
N ASN A 138 -4.25 1.42 -28.52
CA ASN A 138 -2.98 0.70 -28.34
C ASN A 138 -2.78 0.09 -26.94
N ALA A 139 -3.35 0.65 -25.88
CA ALA A 139 -3.17 0.16 -24.51
C ALA A 139 -3.90 -1.16 -24.27
N LYS A 140 -5.05 -1.38 -24.93
CA LYS A 140 -5.78 -2.64 -24.84
C LYS A 140 -4.95 -3.81 -25.37
N ALA A 141 -4.26 -3.64 -26.49
CA ALA A 141 -3.41 -4.66 -27.07
C ALA A 141 -2.24 -5.07 -26.13
N TYR A 142 -1.73 -4.14 -25.32
CA TYR A 142 -0.73 -4.44 -24.28
C TYR A 142 -1.35 -5.04 -23.02
N TYR A 143 -2.55 -4.60 -22.63
CA TYR A 143 -3.29 -5.19 -21.51
C TYR A 143 -3.62 -6.66 -21.75
N ASP A 144 -4.09 -6.99 -22.97
CA ASP A 144 -4.45 -8.37 -23.34
C ASP A 144 -3.23 -9.32 -23.39
N LYS A 145 -1.99 -8.78 -23.39
CA LYS A 145 -0.75 -9.55 -23.31
C LYS A 145 -0.27 -9.78 -21.88
N LEU A 146 -0.92 -9.21 -20.87
CA LEU A 146 -0.56 -9.43 -19.48
C LEU A 146 -0.68 -10.92 -19.14
N THR A 147 0.26 -11.41 -18.35
CA THR A 147 0.26 -12.82 -17.91
C THR A 147 -0.96 -13.11 -17.05
N LEU A 148 -1.78 -14.06 -17.49
CA LEU A 148 -2.82 -14.66 -16.64
C LEU A 148 -2.18 -15.74 -15.78
N MET A 149 -2.27 -15.60 -14.45
CA MET A 149 -1.68 -16.52 -13.47
C MET A 149 -2.77 -17.05 -12.55
N SER A 150 -2.63 -18.28 -12.03
CA SER A 150 -3.53 -18.77 -10.99
C SER A 150 -3.23 -18.11 -9.64
N LYS A 151 -4.22 -18.03 -8.77
CA LYS A 151 -4.01 -17.52 -7.39
C LYS A 151 -3.00 -18.36 -6.62
N ALA A 152 -3.00 -19.69 -6.81
CA ALA A 152 -2.08 -20.60 -6.16
C ALA A 152 -0.62 -20.36 -6.60
N ASP A 153 -0.37 -20.16 -7.89
CA ASP A 153 0.96 -19.84 -8.42
C ASP A 153 1.43 -18.48 -7.93
N LEU A 154 0.53 -17.49 -7.90
CA LEU A 154 0.85 -16.18 -7.35
C LEU A 154 1.28 -16.29 -5.88
N ASP A 155 0.51 -16.98 -5.05
CA ASP A 155 0.81 -17.14 -3.62
C ASP A 155 2.14 -17.86 -3.38
N ALA A 156 2.43 -18.89 -4.17
CA ALA A 156 3.70 -19.60 -4.10
C ALA A 156 4.89 -18.68 -4.47
N ASN A 157 4.78 -17.95 -5.57
CA ASN A 157 5.80 -17.01 -6.03
C ASN A 157 6.04 -15.90 -4.99
N ILE A 158 4.95 -15.33 -4.44
CA ILE A 158 5.05 -14.27 -3.43
C ILE A 158 5.67 -14.78 -2.14
N SER A 159 5.35 -16.01 -1.73
CA SER A 159 5.98 -16.63 -0.56
C SER A 159 7.49 -16.77 -0.76
N LEU A 160 7.94 -17.22 -1.94
CA LEU A 160 9.35 -17.32 -2.28
C LEU A 160 10.05 -15.96 -2.27
N ILE A 161 9.48 -14.95 -2.94
CA ILE A 161 10.04 -13.60 -2.99
C ILE A 161 10.11 -13.00 -1.59
N ASN A 162 9.04 -13.11 -0.79
CA ASN A 162 8.98 -12.63 0.57
C ASN A 162 10.10 -13.24 1.44
N TYR A 163 10.32 -14.55 1.32
CA TYR A 163 11.39 -15.23 2.04
C TYR A 163 12.77 -14.72 1.64
N LEU A 164 13.05 -14.62 0.33
CA LEU A 164 14.34 -14.15 -0.19
C LEU A 164 14.62 -12.68 0.19
N CYS A 165 13.61 -11.82 0.07
CA CYS A 165 13.74 -10.42 0.45
C CYS A 165 14.02 -10.26 1.94
N ASN A 166 13.25 -10.94 2.80
CA ASN A 166 13.46 -10.89 4.25
C ASN A 166 14.84 -11.43 4.65
N TYR A 167 15.27 -12.54 4.07
CA TYR A 167 16.59 -13.12 4.33
C TYR A 167 17.72 -12.16 3.92
N ARG A 168 17.66 -11.63 2.69
CA ARG A 168 18.69 -10.73 2.17
C ARG A 168 18.76 -9.41 2.92
N LEU A 169 17.61 -8.77 3.11
CA LEU A 169 17.54 -7.48 3.78
C LEU A 169 17.90 -7.59 5.27
N SER A 170 17.47 -8.64 5.96
CA SER A 170 17.86 -8.88 7.34
C SER A 170 19.38 -9.02 7.48
N ASN A 171 20.05 -9.74 6.57
CA ASN A 171 21.50 -9.92 6.60
C ASN A 171 22.23 -8.59 6.35
N VAL A 172 21.79 -7.80 5.37
CA VAL A 172 22.42 -6.51 5.04
C VAL A 172 22.23 -5.52 6.19
N LEU A 173 21.03 -5.43 6.73
CA LEU A 173 20.70 -4.52 7.82
C LEU A 173 21.37 -4.92 9.15
N SER A 174 21.59 -6.23 9.38
CA SER A 174 22.31 -6.73 10.56
C SER A 174 23.82 -6.50 10.45
N GLN A 175 24.41 -6.60 9.27
CA GLN A 175 25.84 -6.34 9.05
C GLN A 175 26.16 -4.84 9.17
N SER A 176 25.21 -3.96 8.84
CA SER A 176 25.34 -2.52 9.04
C SER A 176 25.35 -2.10 10.51
N GLY A 177 24.92 -2.97 11.44
CA GLY A 177 24.92 -2.72 12.89
C GLY A 177 26.30 -2.84 13.56
N ASN A 178 27.30 -3.46 12.91
CA ASN A 178 28.67 -3.64 13.45
C ASN A 178 29.75 -2.80 12.76
N GLY A 179 29.42 -2.13 11.69
CA GLY A 179 30.27 -1.12 11.05
C GLY A 179 29.51 0.19 11.03
N ALA A 180 30.05 1.22 11.66
CA ALA A 180 29.45 2.54 11.69
C ALA A 180 28.99 2.95 10.28
N LEU A 181 27.68 2.80 10.00
CA LEU A 181 27.07 3.54 8.91
C LEU A 181 27.38 5.01 9.19
N PRO A 182 27.78 5.80 8.20
CA PRO A 182 27.88 7.23 8.40
C PRO A 182 26.55 7.66 9.03
N GLU A 183 26.63 8.29 10.19
CA GLU A 183 25.48 8.80 10.95
C GLU A 183 24.70 9.78 10.07
N ASN A 184 23.81 9.24 9.22
CA ASN A 184 23.04 10.07 8.34
C ASN A 184 21.82 10.56 9.10
N GLN A 185 21.83 11.84 9.46
CA GLN A 185 20.79 12.53 10.23
C GLN A 185 19.37 12.32 9.65
N THR A 186 19.27 11.89 8.40
CA THR A 186 18.01 11.67 7.71
C THR A 186 17.32 10.38 8.13
N PHE A 187 18.05 9.28 8.37
CA PHE A 187 17.47 8.00 8.86
C PHE A 187 17.00 8.12 10.31
N ARG A 188 17.81 8.76 11.14
CA ARG A 188 17.39 9.15 12.49
C ARG A 188 16.09 9.98 12.42
N ARG A 189 15.93 10.82 11.40
CA ARG A 189 14.78 11.73 11.28
C ARG A 189 13.53 11.02 10.76
N ILE A 190 13.65 10.11 9.78
CA ILE A 190 12.52 9.32 9.26
C ILE A 190 12.09 8.27 10.29
N ASN A 191 13.03 7.54 10.85
CA ASN A 191 12.80 6.60 11.95
C ASN A 191 12.21 7.32 13.17
N LYS A 192 12.74 8.48 13.51
CA LYS A 192 12.20 9.31 14.58
C LYS A 192 10.78 9.77 14.28
N ASN A 193 10.48 10.15 13.04
CA ASN A 193 9.16 10.61 12.65
C ASN A 193 8.11 9.49 12.67
N ALA A 194 8.42 8.33 12.11
CA ALA A 194 7.54 7.17 12.13
C ALA A 194 7.39 6.60 13.55
N SER A 195 8.47 6.50 14.32
CA SER A 195 8.41 6.06 15.73
C SER A 195 7.63 7.02 16.61
N ILE A 196 7.72 8.33 16.37
CA ILE A 196 6.93 9.33 17.10
C ILE A 196 5.43 9.09 16.94
N ILE A 197 4.95 8.81 15.72
CA ILE A 197 3.51 8.65 15.48
C ILE A 197 3.00 7.20 15.64
N GLN A 198 3.89 6.23 15.84
CA GLN A 198 3.49 4.83 15.99
C GLN A 198 2.50 4.58 17.14
N PRO A 199 2.66 5.18 18.33
CA PRO A 199 1.65 5.07 19.38
C PRO A 199 0.27 5.56 18.95
N ALA A 200 0.23 6.66 18.18
CA ALA A 200 -1.02 7.21 17.65
C ALA A 200 -1.65 6.29 16.60
N ILE A 201 -0.87 5.70 15.69
CA ILE A 201 -1.37 4.75 14.69
C ILE A 201 -1.95 3.51 15.40
N ASN A 202 -1.26 2.96 16.39
CA ASN A 202 -1.76 1.83 17.17
C ASN A 202 -3.08 2.20 17.86
N TYR A 203 -3.12 3.36 18.53
CA TYR A 203 -4.34 3.85 19.18
C TYR A 203 -5.52 4.01 18.21
N ILE A 204 -5.29 4.57 17.01
CA ILE A 204 -6.32 4.72 15.98
C ILE A 204 -6.86 3.34 15.57
N ASN A 205 -5.98 2.37 15.35
CA ASN A 205 -6.39 1.01 14.95
C ASN A 205 -7.23 0.30 16.02
N ASP A 206 -6.94 0.54 17.29
CA ASP A 206 -7.65 -0.10 18.42
C ASP A 206 -8.95 0.65 18.78
N ASN A 207 -9.03 1.95 18.46
CA ASN A 207 -10.10 2.84 18.91
C ASN A 207 -10.88 3.53 17.77
N TYR A 208 -10.81 3.02 16.54
CA TYR A 208 -11.41 3.67 15.35
C TYR A 208 -12.93 3.84 15.45
N THR A 209 -13.62 3.03 16.25
CA THR A 209 -15.07 3.12 16.46
C THR A 209 -15.48 4.28 17.35
N SER A 210 -14.53 4.86 18.09
CA SER A 210 -14.75 5.96 19.03
C SER A 210 -14.27 7.30 18.44
N PRO A 211 -14.65 8.45 19.02
CA PRO A 211 -14.12 9.75 18.61
C PRO A 211 -12.60 9.85 18.86
N VAL A 212 -11.83 9.94 17.79
CA VAL A 212 -10.37 10.11 17.86
C VAL A 212 -10.03 11.58 17.74
N LYS A 213 -9.48 12.16 18.82
CA LYS A 213 -9.12 13.59 18.89
C LYS A 213 -7.64 13.81 18.56
N LEU A 214 -7.36 14.78 17.70
CA LEU A 214 -6.00 15.17 17.29
C LEU A 214 -5.11 15.47 18.51
N GLN A 215 -5.64 16.17 19.51
CA GLN A 215 -4.90 16.52 20.73
C GLN A 215 -4.48 15.29 21.52
N THR A 216 -5.36 14.29 21.63
CA THR A 216 -5.04 13.04 22.34
C THR A 216 -3.89 12.31 21.64
N LEU A 217 -3.94 12.20 20.32
CA LEU A 217 -2.89 11.57 19.54
C LEU A 217 -1.56 12.32 19.63
N ALA A 218 -1.61 13.65 19.56
CA ALA A 218 -0.43 14.48 19.69
C ALA A 218 0.23 14.34 21.07
N SER A 219 -0.58 14.31 22.15
CA SER A 219 -0.09 14.09 23.53
C SER A 219 0.53 12.70 23.69
N MET A 220 -0.03 11.66 23.09
CA MET A 220 0.54 10.30 23.11
C MET A 220 1.91 10.22 22.42
N CYS A 221 2.17 11.14 21.53
CA CYS A 221 3.41 11.24 20.77
C CYS A 221 4.38 12.31 21.31
N ASP A 222 4.07 12.93 22.45
CA ASP A 222 4.84 14.02 23.07
C ASP A 222 5.15 15.18 22.12
N VAL A 223 4.18 15.55 21.28
CA VAL A 223 4.32 16.64 20.30
C VAL A 223 3.10 17.58 20.29
N SER A 224 3.28 18.77 19.72
CA SER A 224 2.14 19.68 19.52
C SER A 224 1.18 19.14 18.45
N ALA A 225 -0.13 19.47 18.56
CA ALA A 225 -1.14 19.04 17.59
C ALA A 225 -0.83 19.50 16.15
N SER A 226 -0.30 20.70 15.98
CA SER A 226 0.11 21.23 14.68
C SER A 226 1.27 20.45 14.07
N TYR A 227 2.27 20.12 14.88
CA TYR A 227 3.40 19.29 14.42
C TYR A 227 2.95 17.86 14.13
N PHE A 228 2.14 17.26 15.01
CA PHE A 228 1.56 15.94 14.79
C PHE A 228 0.82 15.86 13.46
N SER A 229 -0.08 16.81 13.17
CA SER A 229 -0.87 16.82 11.92
C SER A 229 0.02 16.81 10.66
N LYS A 230 1.07 17.65 10.65
CA LYS A 230 2.05 17.71 9.55
C LYS A 230 2.84 16.40 9.44
N LEU A 231 3.26 15.87 10.58
CA LEU A 231 4.05 14.66 10.68
C LEU A 231 3.24 13.44 10.27
N PHE A 232 1.99 13.33 10.73
CA PHE A 232 1.07 12.26 10.38
C PHE A 232 0.85 12.21 8.88
N LYS A 233 0.49 13.36 8.26
CA LYS A 233 0.32 13.44 6.80
C LYS A 233 1.61 13.10 6.04
N LYS A 234 2.76 13.52 6.56
CA LYS A 234 4.06 13.21 5.95
C LYS A 234 4.39 11.72 5.98
N VAL A 235 4.04 11.02 7.06
CA VAL A 235 4.35 9.60 7.25
C VAL A 235 3.29 8.68 6.62
N THR A 236 2.00 9.04 6.71
CA THR A 236 0.88 8.22 6.22
C THR A 236 0.42 8.58 4.80
N GLY A 237 0.86 9.72 4.28
CA GLY A 237 0.41 10.25 2.98
C GLY A 237 -0.97 10.93 3.00
N GLU A 238 -1.73 10.82 4.09
CA GLU A 238 -3.10 11.30 4.24
C GLU A 238 -3.29 12.04 5.57
N ASN A 239 -4.32 12.88 5.67
CA ASN A 239 -4.63 13.51 6.95
C ASN A 239 -5.36 12.54 7.90
N LEU A 240 -5.46 12.89 9.18
CA LEU A 240 -6.06 12.05 10.22
C LEU A 240 -7.51 11.64 9.90
N ILE A 241 -8.30 12.57 9.35
CA ILE A 241 -9.72 12.33 9.04
C ILE A 241 -9.83 11.37 7.85
N GLU A 242 -9.03 11.58 6.81
CA GLU A 242 -8.95 10.69 5.65
C GLU A 242 -8.56 9.27 6.09
N HIS A 243 -7.52 9.16 6.91
CA HIS A 243 -7.05 7.88 7.44
C HIS A 243 -8.13 7.14 8.26
N LEU A 244 -8.80 7.84 9.17
CA LEU A 244 -9.85 7.27 10.01
C LEU A 244 -11.08 6.85 9.18
N ASN A 245 -11.47 7.69 8.22
CA ASN A 245 -12.59 7.39 7.32
C ASN A 245 -12.30 6.14 6.47
N ARG A 246 -11.11 6.04 5.91
CA ARG A 246 -10.68 4.87 5.15
C ARG A 246 -10.71 3.60 6.01
N LEU A 247 -10.13 3.65 7.21
CA LEU A 247 -10.12 2.52 8.13
C LEU A 247 -11.54 2.04 8.47
N ARG A 248 -12.44 2.98 8.76
CA ARG A 248 -13.85 2.69 9.03
C ARG A 248 -14.56 2.12 7.81
N THR A 249 -14.29 2.67 6.61
CA THR A 249 -14.87 2.18 5.36
C THR A 249 -14.46 0.73 5.08
N GLU A 250 -13.20 0.37 5.30
CA GLU A 250 -12.73 -1.02 5.16
C GLU A 250 -13.44 -1.98 6.13
N ARG A 251 -13.65 -1.56 7.37
CA ARG A 251 -14.46 -2.34 8.33
C ARG A 251 -15.93 -2.44 7.89
N GLY A 252 -16.47 -1.34 7.34
CA GLY A 252 -17.83 -1.31 6.80
C GLY A 252 -18.02 -2.26 5.62
N LYS A 253 -17.06 -2.42 4.73
CA LYS A 253 -17.09 -3.43 3.65
C LYS A 253 -17.25 -4.84 4.23
N ASN A 254 -16.46 -5.20 5.23
CA ASN A 254 -16.54 -6.52 5.86
C ASN A 254 -17.92 -6.75 6.48
N GLU A 255 -18.46 -5.78 7.25
CA GLU A 255 -19.80 -5.88 7.85
C GLU A 255 -20.90 -6.00 6.79
N LEU A 256 -20.78 -5.28 5.67
CA LEU A 256 -21.75 -5.37 4.57
C LEU A 256 -21.79 -6.76 3.92
N LEU A 257 -20.63 -7.42 3.82
CA LEU A 257 -20.48 -8.75 3.20
C LEU A 257 -20.83 -9.90 4.14
N THR A 258 -20.58 -9.73 5.45
CA THR A 258 -20.69 -10.82 6.42
C THR A 258 -21.96 -10.77 7.26
N THR A 259 -22.72 -9.68 7.18
CA THR A 259 -23.93 -9.49 8.00
C THR A 259 -25.10 -8.91 7.21
N ASN A 260 -26.33 -9.16 7.68
CA ASN A 260 -27.55 -8.55 7.16
C ASN A 260 -27.94 -7.25 7.88
N LYS A 261 -27.02 -6.66 8.66
CA LYS A 261 -27.29 -5.41 9.38
C LYS A 261 -27.64 -4.28 8.42
N SER A 262 -28.47 -3.34 8.87
CA SER A 262 -28.77 -2.14 8.08
C SER A 262 -27.51 -1.29 7.88
N VAL A 263 -27.44 -0.54 6.77
CA VAL A 263 -26.34 0.41 6.50
C VAL A 263 -26.20 1.41 7.65
N GLN A 264 -27.31 1.84 8.25
CA GLN A 264 -27.32 2.75 9.39
C GLN A 264 -26.69 2.12 10.64
N THR A 265 -27.03 0.84 10.92
CA THR A 265 -26.43 0.10 12.04
C THR A 265 -24.93 -0.08 11.84
N ILE A 266 -24.52 -0.49 10.65
CA ILE A 266 -23.10 -0.65 10.32
C ILE A 266 -22.35 0.67 10.48
N ALA A 267 -22.88 1.79 9.93
CA ALA A 267 -22.27 3.09 10.07
C ALA A 267 -21.97 3.44 11.54
N LYS A 268 -22.95 3.22 12.42
CA LYS A 268 -22.81 3.48 13.87
C LYS A 268 -21.76 2.57 14.52
N GLU A 269 -21.78 1.28 14.22
CA GLU A 269 -20.84 0.29 14.80
C GLU A 269 -19.39 0.54 14.39
N ILE A 270 -19.16 1.03 13.16
CA ILE A 270 -17.82 1.37 12.68
C ILE A 270 -17.38 2.79 13.06
N GLY A 271 -18.21 3.54 13.82
CA GLY A 271 -17.86 4.81 14.44
C GLY A 271 -18.22 6.07 13.63
N PHE A 272 -19.13 5.98 12.66
CA PHE A 272 -19.71 7.19 12.05
C PHE A 272 -20.92 7.65 12.85
N ASP A 273 -20.92 8.93 13.23
CA ASP A 273 -22.05 9.55 13.95
C ASP A 273 -23.27 9.73 13.04
N ASP A 274 -23.02 9.94 11.73
CA ASP A 274 -24.05 10.16 10.71
C ASP A 274 -23.91 9.14 9.57
N SER A 275 -25.00 8.42 9.29
CA SER A 275 -25.03 7.42 8.23
C SER A 275 -24.99 8.02 6.81
N GLY A 276 -25.49 9.24 6.64
CA GLY A 276 -25.41 9.97 5.38
C GLY A 276 -23.96 10.33 5.05
N TYR A 277 -23.18 10.76 6.06
CA TYR A 277 -21.77 11.00 5.93
C TYR A 277 -21.01 9.71 5.60
N PHE A 278 -21.34 8.60 6.27
CA PHE A 278 -20.77 7.29 5.92
C PHE A 278 -21.03 6.93 4.45
N ILE A 279 -22.27 7.06 3.96
CA ILE A 279 -22.63 6.75 2.57
C ILE A 279 -21.81 7.59 1.60
N LYS A 280 -21.64 8.89 1.89
CA LYS A 280 -20.85 9.80 1.07
C LYS A 280 -19.37 9.39 1.02
N VAL A 281 -18.76 9.11 2.18
CA VAL A 281 -17.36 8.66 2.29
C VAL A 281 -17.18 7.34 1.59
N PHE A 282 -18.04 6.35 1.86
CA PHE A 282 -17.99 5.03 1.26
C PHE A 282 -18.07 5.12 -0.27
N LYS A 283 -19.01 5.91 -0.81
CA LYS A 283 -19.12 6.11 -2.26
C LYS A 283 -17.86 6.77 -2.85
N GLY A 284 -17.27 7.71 -2.13
CA GLY A 284 -16.02 8.37 -2.56
C GLY A 284 -14.82 7.40 -2.60
N GLU A 285 -14.74 6.49 -1.63
CA GLU A 285 -13.64 5.52 -1.50
C GLU A 285 -13.83 4.29 -2.39
N VAL A 286 -15.07 3.79 -2.52
CA VAL A 286 -15.39 2.49 -3.13
C VAL A 286 -15.98 2.63 -4.54
N GLY A 287 -16.48 3.84 -4.88
CA GLY A 287 -17.11 4.12 -6.18
C GLY A 287 -18.61 3.86 -6.25
N CYS A 288 -19.19 3.10 -5.30
CA CYS A 288 -20.62 2.82 -5.22
C CYS A 288 -21.15 3.00 -3.79
N THR A 289 -22.47 3.04 -3.62
CA THR A 289 -23.08 3.15 -2.29
C THR A 289 -22.94 1.83 -1.51
N PRO A 290 -22.99 1.87 -0.14
CA PRO A 290 -22.94 0.65 0.68
C PRO A 290 -24.01 -0.39 0.31
N SER A 291 -25.24 0.04 -0.01
CA SER A 291 -26.31 -0.87 -0.45
C SER A 291 -25.97 -1.52 -1.78
N ALA A 292 -25.58 -0.71 -2.78
CA ALA A 292 -25.16 -1.24 -4.07
C ALA A 292 -23.93 -2.17 -3.95
N PHE A 293 -23.01 -1.86 -3.05
CA PHE A 293 -21.87 -2.73 -2.78
C PHE A 293 -22.31 -4.09 -2.23
N ARG A 294 -23.26 -4.10 -1.31
CA ARG A 294 -23.84 -5.35 -0.77
C ARG A 294 -24.54 -6.13 -1.89
N ASP A 295 -25.43 -5.47 -2.66
CA ASP A 295 -26.23 -6.13 -3.71
C ASP A 295 -25.33 -6.75 -4.79
N LEU A 296 -24.23 -6.07 -5.18
CA LEU A 296 -23.27 -6.56 -6.16
C LEU A 296 -22.44 -7.76 -5.65
N ASN A 297 -22.35 -7.97 -4.34
CA ASN A 297 -21.55 -9.03 -3.72
C ASN A 297 -22.40 -10.01 -2.89
N SER A 298 -23.74 -9.89 -2.92
CA SER A 298 -24.66 -10.89 -2.37
C SER A 298 -24.80 -12.03 -3.37
N PHE A 299 -24.39 -13.23 -2.99
CA PHE A 299 -24.61 -14.48 -3.72
C PHE A 299 -25.97 -15.07 -3.37
#